data_51eed894e1d596315adeecb80c56d36f
#
_entry.id   51eed894e1d596315adeecb80c56d36f
#
_cell.length_a   1.000
_cell.length_b   1.000
_cell.length_c   1.000
_cell.angle_alpha   90.00
_cell.angle_beta   90.00
_cell.angle_gamma   90.00
#
_symmetry.space_group_name_H-M   'P 1'
#
loop_
_entity.id
_entity.type
_entity.pdbx_description
1 polymer ?
#
loop_
_entity_poly.entity_id
_entity_poly.type
_entity_poly.pdbx_seq_one_letter_code
_entity_poly.pdbx_strand_id
1 'polypeptide(L)'
;YRNYLKTRLIQLRNEGKEIDLLIVTHIDNDHTGGIIELLKENGSDMDSKIIRIKNIWHNSYRHLQFDKNQTLGKSEKNILNKIIANGEVSLNYNVGKSSPISAIQGTTLAGLIFEGYYHWNEQSEGQAIINNGINYQFGKECFISVLKPNISDLEKLGKKWKIDLKKSKYSFVFSEDKLFDDAFEYYCRCMPTDGNGNNEKICY
;
A
#
# COMPACT_ATOMS: atom_id res chain seq x y z
N TYR A 1 18.45 -3.41 -1.43
CA TYR A 1 17.74 -4.29 -2.35
C TYR A 1 18.60 -4.66 -3.54
N ARG A 2 19.05 -3.69 -4.37
CA ARG A 2 19.69 -3.92 -5.68
C ARG A 2 20.95 -4.77 -5.62
N ASN A 3 21.80 -4.55 -4.63
CA ASN A 3 23.14 -5.16 -4.59
C ASN A 3 23.16 -6.64 -4.17
N TYR A 4 22.17 -7.09 -3.39
CA TYR A 4 22.17 -8.45 -2.83
C TYR A 4 20.82 -9.15 -2.97
N LEU A 5 19.74 -8.54 -2.47
CA LEU A 5 18.44 -9.20 -2.37
C LEU A 5 17.86 -9.53 -3.75
N LYS A 6 17.93 -8.61 -4.70
CA LYS A 6 17.43 -8.83 -6.08
C LYS A 6 18.03 -10.08 -6.71
N THR A 7 19.35 -10.20 -6.66
CA THR A 7 20.08 -11.37 -7.23
C THR A 7 19.61 -12.66 -6.58
N ARG A 8 19.46 -12.65 -5.24
CA ARG A 8 18.99 -13.84 -4.51
C ARG A 8 17.53 -14.21 -4.86
N LEU A 9 16.66 -13.22 -5.00
CA LEU A 9 15.28 -13.46 -5.40
C LEU A 9 15.16 -14.07 -6.80
N ILE A 10 15.97 -13.59 -7.75
CA ILE A 10 16.05 -14.15 -9.11
C ILE A 10 16.56 -15.59 -9.07
N GLN A 11 17.54 -15.90 -8.25
CA GLN A 11 18.04 -17.27 -8.07
C GLN A 11 16.91 -18.18 -7.53
N LEU A 12 16.20 -17.76 -6.49
CA LEU A 12 15.07 -18.51 -5.94
C LEU A 12 13.97 -18.76 -6.99
N ARG A 13 13.64 -17.75 -7.79
CA ARG A 13 12.72 -17.92 -8.92
C ARG A 13 13.20 -18.99 -9.91
N ASN A 14 14.50 -18.96 -10.28
CA ASN A 14 15.07 -19.93 -11.21
C ASN A 14 15.08 -21.36 -10.62
N GLU A 15 15.09 -21.48 -9.30
CA GLU A 15 14.92 -22.73 -8.56
C GLU A 15 13.42 -23.16 -8.44
N GLY A 16 12.48 -22.42 -9.05
CA GLY A 16 11.06 -22.68 -8.96
C GLY A 16 10.46 -22.30 -7.60
N LYS A 17 11.14 -21.45 -6.82
CA LYS A 17 10.66 -20.99 -5.51
C LYS A 17 9.84 -19.71 -5.65
N GLU A 18 8.95 -19.50 -4.68
CA GLU A 18 8.10 -18.34 -4.54
C GLU A 18 8.20 -17.80 -3.11
N ILE A 19 7.74 -16.58 -2.88
CA ILE A 19 7.56 -16.03 -1.53
C ILE A 19 6.12 -16.30 -1.09
N ASP A 20 5.93 -17.10 -0.04
CA ASP A 20 4.60 -17.37 0.50
C ASP A 20 4.02 -16.16 1.20
N LEU A 21 4.86 -15.39 1.91
CA LEU A 21 4.45 -14.20 2.63
C LEU A 21 5.56 -13.16 2.67
N LEU A 22 5.24 -11.93 2.27
CA LEU A 22 6.05 -10.73 2.47
C LEU A 22 5.43 -9.89 3.58
N ILE A 23 6.15 -9.66 4.67
CA ILE A 23 5.66 -8.86 5.80
C ILE A 23 6.36 -7.50 5.82
N VAL A 24 5.55 -6.43 5.76
CA VAL A 24 6.02 -5.05 5.97
C VAL A 24 5.61 -4.61 7.35
N THR A 25 6.54 -4.65 8.29
CA THR A 25 6.28 -4.43 9.72
C THR A 25 5.96 -2.99 10.08
N HIS A 26 6.54 -2.02 9.37
CA HIS A 26 6.30 -0.58 9.52
C HIS A 26 6.73 0.20 8.27
N ILE A 27 6.44 1.50 8.25
CA ILE A 27 6.52 2.34 7.05
C ILE A 27 7.78 3.23 6.97
N ASP A 28 8.76 3.01 7.83
CA ASP A 28 10.01 3.78 7.77
C ASP A 28 10.82 3.41 6.53
N ASN A 29 11.56 4.37 6.01
CA ASN A 29 12.22 4.26 4.69
C ASN A 29 13.22 3.10 4.58
N ASP A 30 13.91 2.79 5.65
CA ASP A 30 14.85 1.67 5.74
C ASP A 30 14.16 0.30 5.64
N HIS A 31 12.84 0.25 5.89
CA HIS A 31 12.02 -0.95 5.73
C HIS A 31 11.23 -0.98 4.42
N THR A 32 10.63 0.15 4.02
CA THR A 32 9.76 0.20 2.84
C THR A 32 10.50 0.47 1.54
N GLY A 33 11.62 1.19 1.58
CA GLY A 33 12.32 1.62 0.37
C GLY A 33 12.73 0.47 -0.56
N GLY A 34 13.30 -0.59 0.01
CA GLY A 34 13.69 -1.77 -0.77
C GLY A 34 12.50 -2.55 -1.32
N ILE A 35 11.38 -2.56 -0.61
CA ILE A 35 10.14 -3.25 -1.03
C ILE A 35 9.46 -2.46 -2.16
N ILE A 36 9.43 -1.13 -2.06
CA ILE A 36 8.93 -0.25 -3.13
C ILE A 36 9.72 -0.48 -4.43
N GLU A 37 11.06 -0.55 -4.35
CA GLU A 37 11.89 -0.87 -5.51
C GLU A 37 11.59 -2.28 -6.05
N LEU A 38 11.46 -3.27 -5.18
CA LEU A 38 11.11 -4.63 -5.57
C LEU A 38 9.77 -4.66 -6.32
N LEU A 39 8.69 -4.08 -5.79
CA LEU A 39 7.37 -4.15 -6.41
C LEU A 39 7.32 -3.39 -7.75
N LYS A 40 8.00 -2.24 -7.86
CA LYS A 40 8.13 -1.51 -9.13
C LYS A 40 8.80 -2.35 -10.23
N GLU A 41 9.84 -3.09 -9.89
CA GLU A 41 10.54 -3.94 -10.85
C GLU A 41 9.84 -5.28 -11.08
N ASN A 42 9.14 -5.80 -10.07
CA ASN A 42 8.47 -7.10 -10.12
C ASN A 42 7.22 -7.06 -11.02
N GLY A 43 6.54 -5.91 -11.09
CA GLY A 43 5.31 -5.75 -11.86
C GLY A 43 4.10 -6.26 -11.10
N SER A 44 3.27 -7.10 -11.72
CA SER A 44 2.06 -7.65 -11.11
C SER A 44 2.27 -9.06 -10.55
N ASP A 45 1.34 -9.51 -9.70
CA ASP A 45 1.33 -10.90 -9.22
C ASP A 45 1.23 -11.90 -10.37
N MET A 46 0.42 -11.59 -11.39
CA MET A 46 0.19 -12.47 -12.55
C MET A 46 1.38 -12.53 -13.51
N ASP A 47 2.22 -11.48 -13.56
CA ASP A 47 3.41 -11.40 -14.43
C ASP A 47 4.61 -10.86 -13.65
N SER A 48 5.02 -11.62 -12.63
CA SER A 48 6.11 -11.26 -11.75
C SER A 48 7.47 -11.46 -12.43
N LYS A 49 8.25 -10.36 -12.58
CA LYS A 49 9.55 -10.37 -13.29
C LYS A 49 10.71 -10.82 -12.40
N ILE A 50 10.62 -10.61 -11.10
CA ILE A 50 11.69 -10.93 -10.13
C ILE A 50 11.38 -12.21 -9.39
N ILE A 51 10.23 -12.28 -8.71
CA ILE A 51 9.78 -13.46 -7.96
C ILE A 51 8.28 -13.35 -7.69
N ARG A 52 7.57 -14.47 -7.74
CA ARG A 52 6.17 -14.50 -7.33
C ARG A 52 6.04 -14.30 -5.82
N ILE A 53 5.09 -13.45 -5.41
CA ILE A 53 4.77 -13.14 -4.01
C ILE A 53 3.31 -13.49 -3.79
N LYS A 54 3.04 -14.58 -3.04
CA LYS A 54 1.67 -15.08 -2.85
C LYS A 54 0.81 -14.18 -1.96
N ASN A 55 1.42 -13.60 -0.91
CA ASN A 55 0.69 -12.76 0.04
C ASN A 55 1.58 -11.61 0.54
N ILE A 56 0.99 -10.47 0.76
CA ILE A 56 1.64 -9.32 1.39
C ILE A 56 0.87 -8.91 2.63
N TRP A 57 1.54 -8.80 3.77
CA TRP A 57 1.02 -8.17 4.97
C TRP A 57 1.55 -6.75 5.09
N HIS A 58 0.64 -5.81 5.02
CA HIS A 58 0.94 -4.38 5.16
C HIS A 58 -0.28 -3.63 5.65
N ASN A 59 -0.16 -2.92 6.76
CA ASN A 59 -1.19 -2.02 7.23
C ASN A 59 -0.95 -0.61 6.66
N SER A 60 -1.66 -0.27 5.59
CA SER A 60 -1.69 1.09 5.05
C SER A 60 -2.79 1.93 5.71
N TYR A 61 -2.91 3.19 5.36
CA TYR A 61 -3.87 4.09 5.97
C TYR A 61 -5.33 3.59 5.85
N ARG A 62 -5.70 2.93 4.75
CA ARG A 62 -7.04 2.33 4.59
C ARG A 62 -7.40 1.36 5.71
N HIS A 63 -6.43 0.65 6.28
CA HIS A 63 -6.62 -0.34 7.33
C HIS A 63 -6.65 0.27 8.76
N LEU A 64 -6.43 1.58 8.91
CA LEU A 64 -6.29 2.25 10.20
C LEU A 64 -7.55 3.02 10.63
N GLN A 65 -8.63 2.91 9.85
CA GLN A 65 -9.86 3.69 9.99
C GLN A 65 -11.00 2.81 10.53
N PHE A 66 -10.84 2.31 11.75
CA PHE A 66 -11.77 1.36 12.39
C PHE A 66 -13.16 1.92 12.65
N ASP A 67 -13.30 3.25 12.72
CA ASP A 67 -14.55 3.98 12.95
C ASP A 67 -15.31 4.30 11.65
N LYS A 68 -14.81 3.86 10.50
CA LYS A 68 -15.36 4.24 9.21
C LYS A 68 -16.05 3.09 8.47
N ASN A 69 -17.05 3.43 7.67
CA ASN A 69 -17.69 2.48 6.77
C ASN A 69 -16.74 2.11 5.61
N GLN A 70 -16.59 0.81 5.35
CA GLN A 70 -15.65 0.26 4.39
C GLN A 70 -16.06 0.44 2.92
N THR A 71 -17.13 1.15 2.61
CA THR A 71 -17.61 1.37 1.23
C THR A 71 -17.44 2.82 0.81
N LEU A 72 -16.66 3.05 -0.25
CA LEU A 72 -16.59 4.35 -0.91
C LEU A 72 -17.94 4.68 -1.59
N GLY A 73 -18.57 5.78 -1.20
CA GLY A 73 -19.81 6.23 -1.84
C GLY A 73 -19.59 6.83 -3.23
N LYS A 74 -20.64 6.81 -4.07
CA LYS A 74 -20.59 7.40 -5.43
C LYS A 74 -20.13 8.86 -5.46
N SER A 75 -20.48 9.67 -4.47
CA SER A 75 -20.09 11.08 -4.38
C SER A 75 -18.58 11.27 -4.16
N GLU A 76 -17.93 10.37 -3.43
CA GLU A 76 -16.50 10.44 -3.17
C GLU A 76 -15.68 9.96 -4.35
N LYS A 77 -16.16 8.95 -5.10
CA LYS A 77 -15.59 8.61 -6.40
C LYS A 77 -15.58 9.81 -7.35
N ASN A 78 -16.66 10.60 -7.36
CA ASN A 78 -16.74 11.80 -8.20
C ASN A 78 -15.80 12.93 -7.73
N ILE A 79 -15.61 13.10 -6.43
CA ILE A 79 -14.65 14.05 -5.87
C ILE A 79 -13.23 13.61 -6.17
N LEU A 80 -12.94 12.32 -5.99
CA LEU A 80 -11.66 11.70 -6.33
C LEU A 80 -11.32 11.91 -7.82
N ASN A 81 -12.26 11.64 -8.72
CA ASN A 81 -12.09 11.84 -10.16
C ASN A 81 -11.81 13.33 -10.51
N LYS A 82 -12.43 14.27 -9.82
CA LYS A 82 -12.14 15.70 -9.99
C LYS A 82 -10.74 16.09 -9.49
N ILE A 83 -10.28 15.50 -8.40
CA ILE A 83 -8.93 15.73 -7.87
C ILE A 83 -7.89 15.16 -8.84
N ILE A 84 -8.14 13.99 -9.42
CA ILE A 84 -7.29 13.35 -10.43
C ILE A 84 -7.21 14.20 -11.69
N ALA A 85 -8.34 14.71 -12.18
CA ALA A 85 -8.40 15.54 -13.39
C ALA A 85 -7.66 16.88 -13.26
N ASN A 86 -7.44 17.37 -12.03
CA ASN A 86 -6.84 18.69 -11.76
C ASN A 86 -5.37 18.67 -11.35
N GLY A 87 -4.69 17.53 -11.32
CA GLY A 87 -3.35 17.50 -10.74
C GLY A 87 -2.35 16.53 -11.32
N GLU A 88 -1.54 16.98 -12.27
CA GLU A 88 -0.17 16.47 -12.40
C GLU A 88 0.61 16.82 -11.14
N VAL A 89 0.88 15.83 -10.29
CA VAL A 89 1.86 15.99 -9.21
C VAL A 89 3.09 15.18 -9.55
N SER A 90 4.03 15.85 -10.18
CA SER A 90 5.41 15.40 -10.31
C SER A 90 5.98 15.14 -8.92
N LEU A 91 6.27 13.88 -8.61
CA LEU A 91 6.96 13.46 -7.40
C LEU A 91 8.45 13.85 -7.48
N ASN A 92 8.76 15.13 -7.37
CA ASN A 92 10.13 15.57 -7.13
C ASN A 92 10.47 15.36 -5.66
N TYR A 93 11.13 14.25 -5.37
CA TYR A 93 11.70 13.94 -4.06
C TYR A 93 12.89 14.88 -3.77
N ASN A 94 12.65 15.99 -3.10
CA ASN A 94 13.70 16.67 -2.37
C ASN A 94 13.85 16.00 -1.00
N VAL A 95 14.89 15.20 -0.85
CA VAL A 95 15.30 14.57 0.41
C VAL A 95 15.84 15.65 1.34
N GLY A 96 14.97 16.19 2.19
CA GLY A 96 15.32 17.16 3.20
C GLY A 96 14.51 16.94 4.48
N LYS A 97 15.15 16.36 5.49
CA LYS A 97 14.84 16.32 6.92
C LYS A 97 13.43 15.95 7.38
N SER A 98 13.33 14.70 7.89
CA SER A 98 12.46 14.16 8.96
C SER A 98 10.94 14.36 8.89
N SER A 99 10.23 13.26 8.77
CA SER A 99 8.87 12.88 9.19
C SER A 99 7.74 12.78 8.16
N PRO A 100 7.51 13.63 7.16
CA PRO A 100 6.40 13.39 6.21
C PRO A 100 6.67 12.23 5.24
N ILE A 101 7.90 11.75 5.17
CA ILE A 101 8.35 10.75 4.19
C ILE A 101 7.69 9.39 4.44
N SER A 102 7.52 8.99 5.68
CA SER A 102 6.98 7.66 6.04
C SER A 102 5.53 7.45 5.58
N ALA A 103 4.65 8.44 5.77
CA ALA A 103 3.25 8.34 5.33
C ALA A 103 3.13 8.25 3.81
N ILE A 104 3.90 9.06 3.06
CA ILE A 104 3.93 9.03 1.60
C ILE A 104 4.47 7.69 1.09
N GLN A 105 5.50 7.16 1.72
CA GLN A 105 6.06 5.85 1.34
C GLN A 105 5.09 4.70 1.63
N GLY A 106 4.42 4.74 2.77
CA GLY A 106 3.37 3.77 3.10
C GLY A 106 2.24 3.80 2.08
N THR A 107 1.78 4.98 1.67
CA THR A 107 0.77 5.15 0.62
C THR A 107 1.29 4.74 -0.77
N THR A 108 2.55 5.03 -1.10
CA THR A 108 3.19 4.55 -2.33
C THR A 108 3.23 3.03 -2.38
N LEU A 109 3.62 2.39 -1.28
CA LEU A 109 3.64 0.94 -1.18
C LEU A 109 2.23 0.34 -1.33
N ALA A 110 1.24 0.94 -0.66
CA ALA A 110 -0.16 0.55 -0.78
C ALA A 110 -0.66 0.61 -2.24
N GLY A 111 -0.33 1.70 -2.96
CA GLY A 111 -0.65 1.85 -4.37
C GLY A 111 -0.02 0.79 -5.25
N LEU A 112 1.26 0.46 -5.03
CA LEU A 112 1.95 -0.58 -5.78
C LEU A 112 1.39 -2.00 -5.52
N ILE A 113 0.99 -2.29 -4.28
CA ILE A 113 0.32 -3.55 -3.95
C ILE A 113 -1.02 -3.63 -4.69
N PHE A 114 -1.79 -2.55 -4.69
CA PHE A 114 -3.08 -2.47 -5.35
C PHE A 114 -2.96 -2.57 -6.88
N GLU A 115 -2.07 -1.78 -7.50
CA GLU A 115 -1.80 -1.77 -8.93
C GLU A 115 -1.31 -3.12 -9.45
N GLY A 116 -0.46 -3.78 -8.64
CA GLY A 116 0.10 -5.10 -8.96
C GLY A 116 -0.86 -6.26 -8.73
N TYR A 117 -2.08 -6.02 -8.25
CA TYR A 117 -3.07 -7.04 -7.92
C TYR A 117 -2.54 -8.10 -6.96
N TYR A 118 -1.64 -7.72 -6.05
CA TYR A 118 -1.12 -8.64 -5.04
C TYR A 118 -2.18 -8.98 -3.99
N HIS A 119 -2.17 -10.22 -3.55
CA HIS A 119 -2.99 -10.66 -2.42
C HIS A 119 -2.55 -9.94 -1.14
N TRP A 120 -3.43 -9.10 -0.60
CA TRP A 120 -3.13 -8.16 0.46
C TRP A 120 -3.95 -8.40 1.71
N ASN A 121 -3.27 -8.75 2.82
CA ASN A 121 -3.89 -9.05 4.11
C ASN A 121 -5.01 -10.13 4.03
N GLU A 122 -4.93 -11.07 3.09
CA GLU A 122 -6.00 -12.06 2.86
C GLU A 122 -6.34 -12.86 4.11
N GLN A 123 -5.34 -13.21 4.92
CA GLN A 123 -5.55 -14.00 6.14
C GLN A 123 -6.38 -13.24 7.20
N SER A 124 -6.58 -11.95 7.04
CA SER A 124 -7.51 -11.12 7.83
C SER A 124 -8.61 -10.52 6.95
N GLU A 125 -8.99 -11.22 5.87
CA GLU A 125 -10.08 -10.80 4.97
C GLU A 125 -9.89 -9.38 4.41
N GLY A 126 -8.65 -8.99 4.13
CA GLY A 126 -8.29 -7.66 3.66
C GLY A 126 -8.35 -6.58 4.75
N GLN A 127 -8.52 -6.95 6.01
CA GLN A 127 -8.52 -6.04 7.15
C GLN A 127 -7.10 -5.82 7.69
N ALA A 128 -6.97 -4.99 8.72
CA ALA A 128 -5.70 -4.78 9.39
C ALA A 128 -5.15 -6.08 10.00
N ILE A 129 -3.85 -6.29 9.82
CA ILE A 129 -3.12 -7.33 10.56
C ILE A 129 -2.83 -6.79 11.96
N ILE A 130 -3.43 -7.42 12.98
CA ILE A 130 -3.36 -7.00 14.38
C ILE A 130 -3.14 -8.21 15.30
N ASN A 131 -2.75 -7.92 16.54
CA ASN A 131 -2.82 -8.92 17.60
C ASN A 131 -4.29 -9.21 17.95
N ASN A 132 -4.80 -10.31 17.42
CA ASN A 132 -6.14 -10.83 17.66
C ASN A 132 -6.13 -12.21 18.34
N GLY A 133 -4.95 -12.67 18.79
CA GLY A 133 -4.76 -13.98 19.40
C GLY A 133 -4.78 -15.16 18.41
N ILE A 134 -4.89 -14.88 17.10
CA ILE A 134 -4.92 -15.93 16.06
C ILE A 134 -3.49 -16.28 15.66
N ASN A 135 -3.24 -17.59 15.50
CA ASN A 135 -2.04 -18.10 14.85
C ASN A 135 -2.34 -18.36 13.38
N TYR A 136 -1.71 -17.59 12.50
CA TYR A 136 -1.83 -17.77 11.06
C TYR A 136 -0.95 -18.91 10.59
N GLN A 137 -1.52 -19.89 9.87
CA GLN A 137 -0.80 -21.04 9.36
C GLN A 137 -0.37 -20.82 7.91
N PHE A 138 0.92 -21.04 7.63
CA PHE A 138 1.51 -21.04 6.29
C PHE A 138 2.11 -22.43 6.01
N GLY A 139 1.51 -23.16 5.08
CA GLY A 139 1.90 -24.55 4.85
C GLY A 139 1.53 -25.45 6.01
N LYS A 140 2.31 -26.53 6.21
CA LYS A 140 2.01 -27.55 7.25
C LYS A 140 2.63 -27.25 8.61
N GLU A 141 3.77 -26.55 8.63
CA GLU A 141 4.64 -26.47 9.80
C GLU A 141 4.97 -25.03 10.23
N CYS A 142 4.57 -24.02 9.46
CA CYS A 142 4.85 -22.63 9.79
C CYS A 142 3.62 -21.93 10.38
N PHE A 143 3.77 -21.40 11.59
CA PHE A 143 2.74 -20.61 12.27
C PHE A 143 3.30 -19.25 12.64
N ILE A 144 2.51 -18.22 12.37
CA ILE A 144 2.87 -16.82 12.67
C ILE A 144 1.86 -16.25 13.64
N SER A 145 2.32 -15.81 14.81
CA SER A 145 1.52 -15.07 15.80
C SER A 145 1.86 -13.60 15.73
N VAL A 146 0.85 -12.76 15.62
CA VAL A 146 1.02 -11.30 15.62
C VAL A 146 0.94 -10.79 17.05
N LEU A 147 2.08 -10.38 17.63
CA LEU A 147 2.14 -9.86 18.99
C LEU A 147 1.78 -8.36 19.07
N LYS A 148 2.00 -7.63 18.01
CA LYS A 148 1.72 -6.20 17.80
C LYS A 148 1.50 -5.93 16.30
N PRO A 149 0.74 -4.88 15.92
CA PRO A 149 0.04 -3.89 16.76
C PRO A 149 -1.32 -4.40 17.29
N ASN A 150 -1.88 -3.67 18.25
CA ASN A 150 -3.30 -3.75 18.60
C ASN A 150 -4.08 -2.60 17.92
N ILE A 151 -5.40 -2.59 18.04
CA ILE A 151 -6.27 -1.56 17.43
C ILE A 151 -5.87 -0.16 17.89
N SER A 152 -5.63 0.05 19.19
CA SER A 152 -5.29 1.39 19.71
C SER A 152 -3.93 1.91 19.19
N ASP A 153 -2.99 1.01 18.90
CA ASP A 153 -1.71 1.38 18.28
C ASP A 153 -1.95 1.88 16.84
N LEU A 154 -2.79 1.17 16.09
CA LEU A 154 -3.13 1.53 14.70
C LEU A 154 -3.97 2.80 14.62
N GLU A 155 -4.91 3.04 15.53
CA GLU A 155 -5.66 4.29 15.61
C GLU A 155 -4.74 5.51 15.83
N LYS A 156 -3.74 5.39 16.73
CA LYS A 156 -2.74 6.44 16.93
C LYS A 156 -1.91 6.68 15.67
N LEU A 157 -1.49 5.59 15.02
CA LEU A 157 -0.76 5.68 13.74
C LEU A 157 -1.63 6.35 12.67
N GLY A 158 -2.90 5.99 12.54
CA GLY A 158 -3.84 6.56 11.59
C GLY A 158 -4.01 8.07 11.77
N LYS A 159 -4.13 8.54 13.02
CA LYS A 159 -4.19 9.99 13.33
C LYS A 159 -2.92 10.72 12.85
N LYS A 160 -1.75 10.16 13.14
CA LYS A 160 -0.47 10.72 12.69
C LYS A 160 -0.36 10.70 11.16
N TRP A 161 -0.69 9.58 10.54
CA TRP A 161 -0.64 9.43 9.08
C TRP A 161 -1.54 10.44 8.37
N LYS A 162 -2.77 10.62 8.86
CA LYS A 162 -3.71 11.65 8.35
C LYS A 162 -3.11 13.06 8.40
N ILE A 163 -2.43 13.42 9.51
CA ILE A 163 -1.77 14.70 9.67
C ILE A 163 -0.64 14.86 8.64
N ASP A 164 0.17 13.83 8.45
CA ASP A 164 1.31 13.86 7.54
C ASP A 164 0.85 13.89 6.07
N LEU A 165 -0.20 13.18 5.71
CA LEU A 165 -0.83 13.27 4.38
C LEU A 165 -1.40 14.68 4.12
N LYS A 166 -2.05 15.31 5.12
CA LYS A 166 -2.53 16.70 4.99
C LYS A 166 -1.41 17.73 4.82
N LYS A 167 -0.25 17.49 5.40
CA LYS A 167 0.95 18.35 5.24
C LYS A 167 1.67 18.12 3.92
N SER A 168 1.46 16.98 3.28
CA SER A 168 1.99 16.72 1.96
C SER A 168 1.30 17.66 0.96
N LYS A 169 1.96 17.97 -0.17
CA LYS A 169 1.38 18.85 -1.22
C LYS A 169 0.11 18.28 -1.86
N TYR A 170 -0.39 17.16 -1.39
CA TYR A 170 -1.61 16.53 -1.83
C TYR A 170 -2.81 17.08 -1.06
N SER A 171 -3.75 17.70 -1.75
CA SER A 171 -5.03 18.10 -1.18
C SER A 171 -5.95 16.89 -1.08
N PHE A 172 -5.78 16.09 -0.03
CA PHE A 172 -6.72 15.00 0.24
C PHE A 172 -7.99 15.53 0.90
N VAL A 173 -9.12 15.15 0.37
CA VAL A 173 -10.42 15.39 1.00
C VAL A 173 -10.75 14.15 1.84
N PHE A 174 -10.56 14.26 3.15
CA PHE A 174 -10.93 13.21 4.09
C PHE A 174 -12.40 13.39 4.50
N SER A 175 -13.23 12.39 4.22
CA SER A 175 -14.58 12.33 4.79
C SER A 175 -14.52 11.96 6.28
N GLU A 176 -15.47 12.45 7.07
CA GLU A 176 -15.59 12.02 8.47
C GLU A 176 -16.27 10.66 8.59
N ASP A 177 -17.17 10.31 7.66
CA ASP A 177 -18.00 9.12 7.75
C ASP A 177 -17.51 7.94 6.91
N LYS A 178 -16.65 8.17 5.93
CA LYS A 178 -16.26 7.16 4.95
C LYS A 178 -14.77 6.88 4.96
N LEU A 179 -14.45 5.63 4.63
CA LEU A 179 -13.09 5.15 4.50
C LEU A 179 -12.37 5.87 3.36
N PHE A 180 -11.17 6.37 3.65
CA PHE A 180 -10.25 6.90 2.65
C PHE A 180 -9.30 5.80 2.21
N ASP A 181 -9.37 5.41 0.94
CA ASP A 181 -8.49 4.37 0.37
C ASP A 181 -7.22 5.02 -0.20
N ASP A 182 -6.14 5.00 0.57
CA ASP A 182 -4.86 5.57 0.18
C ASP A 182 -4.19 4.83 -0.99
N ALA A 183 -4.44 3.54 -1.15
CA ALA A 183 -3.93 2.75 -2.25
C ALA A 183 -4.60 3.13 -3.58
N PHE A 184 -5.94 3.22 -3.57
CA PHE A 184 -6.71 3.62 -4.73
C PHE A 184 -6.41 5.07 -5.14
N GLU A 185 -6.29 5.97 -4.17
CA GLU A 185 -5.92 7.37 -4.39
C GLU A 185 -4.56 7.50 -5.07
N TYR A 186 -3.57 6.75 -4.60
CA TYR A 186 -2.24 6.72 -5.21
C TYR A 186 -2.28 6.16 -6.63
N TYR A 187 -2.95 5.04 -6.83
CA TYR A 187 -3.11 4.40 -8.13
C TYR A 187 -3.70 5.37 -9.17
N CYS A 188 -4.79 6.04 -8.81
CA CYS A 188 -5.44 7.00 -9.70
C CYS A 188 -4.54 8.18 -10.09
N ARG A 189 -3.63 8.61 -9.20
CA ARG A 189 -2.68 9.71 -9.46
C ARG A 189 -1.51 9.32 -10.34
N CYS A 190 -1.14 8.05 -10.33
CA CYS A 190 -0.02 7.54 -11.12
C CYS A 190 -0.44 7.10 -12.53
N MET A 191 -1.75 7.06 -12.82
CA MET A 191 -2.24 6.73 -14.15
C MET A 191 -1.86 7.82 -15.15
N PRO A 192 -1.34 7.46 -16.35
CA PRO A 192 -1.12 8.42 -17.42
C PRO A 192 -2.47 9.06 -17.80
N THR A 193 -2.56 10.38 -17.81
CA THR A 193 -3.67 11.09 -18.45
C THR A 193 -3.52 10.89 -19.94
N ASP A 194 -4.49 10.26 -20.59
CA ASP A 194 -4.54 10.26 -22.05
C ASP A 194 -4.61 11.72 -22.53
N GLY A 195 -3.69 12.13 -23.42
CA GLY A 195 -3.46 13.52 -23.82
C GLY A 195 -4.65 14.29 -24.44
N ASN A 196 -5.87 13.78 -24.31
CA ASN A 196 -7.13 14.37 -24.82
C ASN A 196 -8.08 14.88 -23.73
N GLY A 197 -7.66 14.98 -22.47
CA GLY A 197 -8.49 15.62 -21.44
C GLY A 197 -9.83 14.95 -21.10
N ASN A 198 -10.16 13.83 -21.71
CA ASN A 198 -11.36 13.05 -21.43
C ASN A 198 -10.98 11.87 -20.54
N ASN A 199 -11.04 12.06 -19.25
CA ASN A 199 -10.92 10.99 -18.25
C ASN A 199 -12.22 10.18 -18.21
N GLU A 200 -12.50 9.39 -19.23
CA GLU A 200 -13.46 8.29 -19.18
C GLU A 200 -12.75 6.95 -18.91
N LYS A 201 -11.77 6.89 -18.02
CA LYS A 201 -11.37 5.61 -17.44
C LYS A 201 -12.07 5.43 -16.13
N ILE A 202 -13.10 4.65 -16.22
CA ILE A 202 -13.93 4.10 -15.16
C ILE A 202 -13.03 3.28 -14.23
N CYS A 203 -12.69 3.84 -13.07
CA CYS A 203 -12.25 3.04 -11.94
C CYS A 203 -13.51 2.36 -11.37
N TYR A 204 -13.63 1.05 -11.58
CA TYR A 204 -14.68 0.22 -10.99
C TYR A 204 -14.35 -0.12 -9.54
#